data_19488398c050cf2c5ad7e08549986ee7
#
_entry.id   19488398c050cf2c5ad7e08549986ee7
#
_cell.length_a   1.000
_cell.length_b   1.000
_cell.length_c   1.000
_cell.angle_alpha   90.00
_cell.angle_beta   90.00
_cell.angle_gamma   90.00
#
_symmetry.space_group_name_H-M   'P 1'
#
loop_
_entity.id
_entity.type
_entity.pdbx_description
1 polymer ?
#
loop_
_entity_poly.entity_id
_entity_poly.type
_entity_poly.pdbx_seq_one_letter_code
_entity_poly.pdbx_strand_id
1 'polypeptide(L)'
;MIKKILLGVLILILAIVGYYVYMFSTAGKGGDDGPKQPPLVLKQHSDAFNKSIDTTMTAYFEMKAAFVEGDTVRAKEACKKMLVLADSIKLAELKKDTSGIFVTDSLSLENIKANAKSLLLQPNITEMRKDFSMVNENLYPFLKAINYKGPKVYWQNCPMAFGEGKEANWISNTKEIVNPYLGKNHPEFKSSMLHCGEIKDTIQAQ
;
A
#
# COMPACT_ATOMS: atom_id res chain seq x y z
N MET A 1 2.38 -0.51 63.84
CA MET A 1 3.09 -1.37 62.86
C MET A 1 2.49 -1.28 61.45
N ILE A 2 1.22 -1.42 61.27
CA ILE A 2 0.54 -1.42 59.95
C ILE A 2 0.83 -0.16 59.09
N LYS A 3 0.82 1.06 59.67
CA LYS A 3 1.11 2.32 58.94
C LYS A 3 2.52 2.36 58.37
N LYS A 4 3.52 1.79 59.05
CA LYS A 4 4.90 1.72 58.53
C LYS A 4 5.06 0.71 57.41
N ILE A 5 4.30 -0.39 57.44
CA ILE A 5 4.25 -1.40 56.36
C ILE A 5 3.58 -0.81 55.14
N LEU A 6 2.44 -0.12 55.28
CA LEU A 6 1.75 0.57 54.19
C LEU A 6 2.61 1.64 53.52
N LEU A 7 3.38 2.40 54.30
CA LEU A 7 4.30 3.39 53.76
C LEU A 7 5.44 2.75 52.96
N GLY A 8 5.98 1.62 53.46
CA GLY A 8 7.00 0.86 52.74
C GLY A 8 6.50 0.28 51.41
N VAL A 9 5.28 -0.25 51.37
CA VAL A 9 4.63 -0.76 50.16
C VAL A 9 4.39 0.39 49.14
N LEU A 10 3.92 1.55 49.63
CA LEU A 10 3.71 2.70 48.76
C LEU A 10 5.01 3.19 48.10
N ILE A 11 6.11 3.25 48.85
CA ILE A 11 7.44 3.64 48.33
C ILE A 11 7.91 2.61 47.29
N LEU A 12 7.72 1.33 47.53
CA LEU A 12 8.06 0.29 46.57
C LEU A 12 7.28 0.41 45.26
N ILE A 13 5.98 0.66 45.35
CA ILE A 13 5.14 0.87 44.14
C ILE A 13 5.61 2.09 43.35
N LEU A 14 5.90 3.20 44.04
CA LEU A 14 6.40 4.42 43.39
C LEU A 14 7.76 4.20 42.72
N ALA A 15 8.65 3.41 43.36
CA ALA A 15 9.94 3.05 42.74
C ALA A 15 9.77 2.19 41.49
N ILE A 16 8.86 1.23 41.50
CA ILE A 16 8.55 0.37 40.35
C ILE A 16 7.95 1.20 39.23
N VAL A 17 6.98 2.07 39.52
CA VAL A 17 6.36 2.95 38.52
C VAL A 17 7.42 3.91 37.93
N GLY A 18 8.25 4.52 38.78
CA GLY A 18 9.34 5.39 38.32
C GLY A 18 10.35 4.66 37.42
N TYR A 19 10.69 3.41 37.74
CA TYR A 19 11.55 2.57 36.92
C TYR A 19 10.93 2.27 35.54
N TYR A 20 9.63 1.92 35.49
CA TYR A 20 8.95 1.69 34.22
C TYR A 20 8.82 2.96 33.39
N VAL A 21 8.48 4.11 34.00
CA VAL A 21 8.44 5.41 33.30
C VAL A 21 9.82 5.78 32.75
N TYR A 22 10.88 5.57 33.51
CA TYR A 22 12.26 5.79 33.06
C TYR A 22 12.62 4.87 31.89
N MET A 23 12.33 3.56 31.99
CA MET A 23 12.56 2.61 30.90
C MET A 23 11.78 2.97 29.63
N PHE A 24 10.52 3.36 29.75
CA PHE A 24 9.72 3.78 28.58
C PHE A 24 10.19 5.13 27.99
N SER A 25 10.62 6.07 28.83
CA SER A 25 11.13 7.36 28.32
C SER A 25 12.51 7.26 27.68
N THR A 26 13.31 6.26 28.05
CA THR A 26 14.63 5.99 27.44
C THR A 26 14.51 5.04 26.24
N ALA A 27 13.56 4.09 26.24
CA ALA A 27 13.30 3.21 25.10
C ALA A 27 12.80 3.96 23.85
N GLY A 28 12.14 5.13 24.02
CA GLY A 28 11.69 5.98 22.91
C GLY A 28 12.77 6.89 22.30
N LYS A 29 14.00 6.90 22.84
CA LYS A 29 15.12 7.71 22.32
C LYS A 29 16.18 6.92 21.56
N GLY A 30 15.93 5.64 21.30
CA GLY A 30 16.66 4.89 20.30
C GLY A 30 16.24 5.40 18.93
N GLY A 31 16.80 6.55 18.50
CA GLY A 31 16.78 6.93 17.10
C GLY A 31 17.37 5.76 16.32
N ASP A 32 16.71 5.39 15.24
CA ASP A 32 17.21 4.47 14.24
C ASP A 32 18.42 5.10 13.54
N ASP A 33 19.55 5.13 14.27
CA ASP A 33 20.86 5.55 13.78
C ASP A 33 21.63 4.37 13.13
N GLY A 34 20.90 3.31 12.75
CA GLY A 34 21.41 2.33 11.82
C GLY A 34 21.84 3.05 10.54
N PRO A 35 22.93 2.60 9.87
CA PRO A 35 23.34 3.23 8.62
C PRO A 35 22.14 3.24 7.68
N LYS A 36 21.61 4.43 7.38
CA LYS A 36 20.51 4.61 6.43
C LYS A 36 20.97 3.98 5.13
N GLN A 37 20.39 2.84 4.78
CA GLN A 37 20.70 2.21 3.50
C GLN A 37 20.39 3.25 2.42
N PRO A 38 21.35 3.48 1.49
CA PRO A 38 21.09 4.38 0.38
C PRO A 38 19.83 3.88 -0.34
N PRO A 39 18.99 4.79 -0.86
CA PRO A 39 17.80 4.37 -1.60
C PRO A 39 18.20 3.38 -2.68
N LEU A 40 17.49 2.26 -2.76
CA LEU A 40 17.65 1.25 -3.79
C LEU A 40 17.34 1.93 -5.13
N VAL A 41 18.34 2.29 -5.90
CA VAL A 41 18.15 2.98 -7.18
C VAL A 41 18.74 2.13 -8.29
N LEU A 42 17.88 1.35 -8.94
CA LEU A 42 18.20 0.80 -10.26
C LEU A 42 18.28 1.94 -11.27
N LYS A 43 19.45 2.12 -11.86
CA LYS A 43 19.70 3.28 -12.73
C LYS A 43 18.98 3.16 -14.06
N GLN A 44 18.79 1.97 -14.63
CA GLN A 44 18.06 1.78 -15.91
C GLN A 44 17.55 0.34 -16.03
N HIS A 45 16.32 0.19 -16.50
CA HIS A 45 15.73 -1.08 -16.95
C HIS A 45 15.71 -1.15 -18.46
N SER A 46 15.58 -2.37 -19.01
CA SER A 46 15.35 -2.54 -20.44
C SER A 46 13.96 -1.99 -20.82
N ASP A 47 13.83 -1.55 -22.10
CA ASP A 47 12.53 -1.13 -22.63
C ASP A 47 11.47 -2.24 -22.52
N ALA A 48 11.90 -3.50 -22.66
CA ALA A 48 11.00 -4.64 -22.50
C ALA A 48 10.47 -4.78 -21.07
N PHE A 49 11.32 -4.53 -20.06
CA PHE A 49 10.90 -4.51 -18.66
C PHE A 49 9.92 -3.35 -18.41
N ASN A 50 10.30 -2.13 -18.79
CA ASN A 50 9.44 -0.95 -18.61
C ASN A 50 8.08 -1.15 -19.29
N LYS A 51 8.06 -1.65 -20.53
CA LYS A 51 6.82 -1.93 -21.25
C LYS A 51 5.95 -2.99 -20.55
N SER A 52 6.55 -4.00 -19.94
CA SER A 52 5.79 -5.02 -19.19
C SER A 52 5.10 -4.41 -17.95
N ILE A 53 5.76 -3.49 -17.27
CA ILE A 53 5.18 -2.74 -16.16
C ILE A 53 4.04 -1.82 -16.66
N ASP A 54 4.26 -1.05 -17.71
CA ASP A 54 3.26 -0.13 -18.27
C ASP A 54 1.99 -0.84 -18.72
N THR A 55 2.12 -2.00 -19.36
CA THR A 55 0.95 -2.81 -19.75
C THR A 55 0.20 -3.36 -18.55
N THR A 56 0.91 -3.78 -17.51
CA THR A 56 0.32 -4.22 -16.23
C THR A 56 -0.41 -3.07 -15.55
N MET A 57 0.19 -1.88 -15.52
CA MET A 57 -0.44 -0.67 -14.98
C MET A 57 -1.68 -0.24 -15.77
N THR A 58 -1.70 -0.43 -17.07
CA THR A 58 -2.90 -0.18 -17.89
C THR A 58 -4.07 -1.05 -17.43
N ALA A 59 -3.84 -2.35 -17.23
CA ALA A 59 -4.88 -3.26 -16.73
C ALA A 59 -5.30 -2.91 -15.28
N TYR A 60 -4.36 -2.48 -14.45
CA TYR A 60 -4.68 -1.96 -13.11
C TYR A 60 -5.61 -0.72 -13.19
N PHE A 61 -5.36 0.24 -14.09
CA PHE A 61 -6.23 1.41 -14.23
C PHE A 61 -7.61 1.05 -14.78
N GLU A 62 -7.72 0.05 -15.66
CA GLU A 62 -9.01 -0.51 -16.10
C GLU A 62 -9.79 -1.07 -14.90
N MET A 63 -9.11 -1.83 -14.01
CA MET A 63 -9.70 -2.36 -12.78
C MET A 63 -10.15 -1.25 -11.82
N LYS A 64 -9.29 -0.24 -11.60
CA LYS A 64 -9.64 0.94 -10.79
C LYS A 64 -10.89 1.64 -11.34
N ALA A 65 -10.96 1.86 -12.64
CA ALA A 65 -12.11 2.50 -13.28
C ALA A 65 -13.40 1.67 -13.10
N ALA A 66 -13.31 0.36 -13.20
CA ALA A 66 -14.45 -0.53 -12.94
C ALA A 66 -14.95 -0.44 -11.48
N PHE A 67 -14.05 -0.31 -10.50
CA PHE A 67 -14.42 -0.08 -9.10
C PHE A 67 -15.12 1.27 -8.88
N VAL A 68 -14.70 2.31 -9.60
CA VAL A 68 -15.37 3.62 -9.57
C VAL A 68 -16.81 3.51 -10.07
N GLU A 69 -17.04 2.75 -11.14
CA GLU A 69 -18.39 2.53 -11.71
C GLU A 69 -19.21 1.49 -10.90
N GLY A 70 -18.57 0.75 -9.98
CA GLY A 70 -19.23 -0.32 -9.24
C GLY A 70 -19.46 -1.59 -10.06
N ASP A 71 -18.74 -1.75 -11.18
CA ASP A 71 -18.87 -2.87 -12.11
C ASP A 71 -17.93 -4.03 -11.72
N THR A 72 -18.49 -5.00 -11.02
CA THR A 72 -17.72 -6.17 -10.53
C THR A 72 -17.27 -7.09 -11.65
N VAL A 73 -18.01 -7.18 -12.75
CA VAL A 73 -17.66 -8.02 -13.90
C VAL A 73 -16.42 -7.46 -14.58
N ARG A 74 -16.46 -6.18 -14.97
CA ARG A 74 -15.30 -5.50 -15.55
C ARG A 74 -14.09 -5.46 -14.61
N ALA A 75 -14.32 -5.29 -13.30
CA ALA A 75 -13.23 -5.32 -12.32
C ALA A 75 -12.54 -6.68 -12.30
N LYS A 76 -13.29 -7.79 -12.32
CA LYS A 76 -12.73 -9.15 -12.38
C LYS A 76 -12.01 -9.43 -13.72
N GLU A 77 -12.55 -8.98 -14.84
CA GLU A 77 -11.90 -9.12 -16.16
C GLU A 77 -10.57 -8.36 -16.21
N ALA A 78 -10.56 -7.10 -15.77
CA ALA A 78 -9.34 -6.29 -15.71
C ALA A 78 -8.31 -6.90 -14.73
N CYS A 79 -8.76 -7.45 -13.60
CA CYS A 79 -7.92 -8.16 -12.64
C CYS A 79 -7.27 -9.41 -13.26
N LYS A 80 -8.02 -10.23 -14.00
CA LYS A 80 -7.47 -11.39 -14.74
C LYS A 80 -6.41 -10.95 -15.75
N LYS A 81 -6.70 -9.90 -16.51
CA LYS A 81 -5.76 -9.31 -17.47
C LYS A 81 -4.48 -8.84 -16.76
N MET A 82 -4.61 -8.13 -15.63
CA MET A 82 -3.48 -7.68 -14.83
C MET A 82 -2.62 -8.85 -14.34
N LEU A 83 -3.23 -9.95 -13.88
CA LEU A 83 -2.52 -11.15 -13.42
C LEU A 83 -1.68 -11.77 -14.55
N VAL A 84 -2.25 -11.96 -15.74
CA VAL A 84 -1.53 -12.50 -16.90
C VAL A 84 -0.35 -11.61 -17.30
N LEU A 85 -0.54 -10.29 -17.27
CA LEU A 85 0.51 -9.33 -17.60
C LEU A 85 1.60 -9.30 -16.51
N ALA A 86 1.21 -9.38 -15.23
CA ALA A 86 2.13 -9.46 -14.11
C ALA A 86 3.04 -10.70 -14.15
N ASP A 87 2.53 -11.84 -14.63
CA ASP A 87 3.32 -13.05 -14.84
C ASP A 87 4.37 -12.88 -15.96
N SER A 88 4.17 -11.93 -16.87
CA SER A 88 5.11 -11.64 -17.96
C SER A 88 6.27 -10.71 -17.54
N ILE A 89 6.22 -10.12 -16.36
CA ILE A 89 7.26 -9.20 -15.87
C ILE A 89 8.57 -9.97 -15.66
N LYS A 90 9.62 -9.52 -16.35
CA LYS A 90 10.95 -10.17 -16.32
C LYS A 90 11.75 -9.74 -15.08
N LEU A 91 11.28 -10.09 -13.88
CA LEU A 91 11.96 -9.73 -12.63
C LEU A 91 13.42 -10.19 -12.55
N ALA A 92 13.82 -11.22 -13.30
CA ALA A 92 15.21 -11.69 -13.34
C ALA A 92 16.20 -10.58 -13.73
N GLU A 93 15.73 -9.52 -14.40
CA GLU A 93 16.53 -8.34 -14.73
C GLU A 93 17.03 -7.62 -13.46
N LEU A 94 16.22 -7.63 -12.39
CA LEU A 94 16.56 -7.02 -11.10
C LEU A 94 17.71 -7.73 -10.36
N LYS A 95 18.08 -8.95 -10.76
CA LYS A 95 19.23 -9.69 -10.19
C LYS A 95 20.57 -9.01 -10.49
N LYS A 96 20.61 -8.11 -11.48
CA LYS A 96 21.80 -7.31 -11.80
C LYS A 96 22.07 -6.24 -10.74
N ASP A 97 21.10 -5.94 -9.91
CA ASP A 97 21.23 -5.01 -8.80
C ASP A 97 21.77 -5.72 -7.56
N THR A 98 22.83 -5.15 -6.97
CA THR A 98 23.50 -5.70 -5.79
C THR A 98 22.83 -5.32 -4.47
N SER A 99 21.79 -4.48 -4.50
CA SER A 99 21.12 -3.95 -3.31
C SER A 99 20.05 -4.87 -2.70
N GLY A 100 19.83 -6.05 -3.29
CA GLY A 100 18.83 -7.01 -2.82
C GLY A 100 17.41 -6.75 -3.29
N ILE A 101 17.22 -5.78 -4.17
CA ILE A 101 15.90 -5.36 -4.70
C ILE A 101 15.12 -6.53 -5.32
N PHE A 102 15.81 -7.47 -5.97
CA PHE A 102 15.19 -8.63 -6.59
C PHE A 102 14.38 -9.47 -5.60
N VAL A 103 14.89 -9.70 -4.39
CA VAL A 103 14.21 -10.52 -3.38
C VAL A 103 12.96 -9.80 -2.88
N THR A 104 13.08 -8.53 -2.55
CA THR A 104 11.98 -7.69 -2.04
C THR A 104 10.89 -7.55 -3.10
N ASP A 105 11.26 -7.25 -4.35
CA ASP A 105 10.29 -7.04 -5.40
C ASP A 105 9.65 -8.32 -5.92
N SER A 106 10.38 -9.45 -5.85
CA SER A 106 9.76 -10.76 -6.11
C SER A 106 8.66 -11.06 -5.10
N LEU A 107 8.90 -10.79 -3.81
CA LEU A 107 7.90 -10.98 -2.77
C LEU A 107 6.72 -10.00 -2.95
N SER A 108 6.99 -8.75 -3.26
CA SER A 108 5.96 -7.73 -3.52
C SER A 108 5.08 -8.14 -4.70
N LEU A 109 5.66 -8.61 -5.81
CA LEU A 109 4.89 -9.07 -6.96
C LEU A 109 4.05 -10.31 -6.65
N GLU A 110 4.57 -11.27 -5.88
CA GLU A 110 3.79 -12.43 -5.43
C GLU A 110 2.62 -12.01 -4.53
N ASN A 111 2.82 -11.04 -3.62
CA ASN A 111 1.74 -10.50 -2.78
C ASN A 111 0.68 -9.76 -3.61
N ILE A 112 1.09 -8.96 -4.61
CA ILE A 112 0.17 -8.32 -5.57
C ILE A 112 -0.70 -9.39 -6.25
N LYS A 113 -0.07 -10.45 -6.77
CA LYS A 113 -0.76 -11.55 -7.46
C LYS A 113 -1.67 -12.33 -6.52
N ALA A 114 -1.24 -12.58 -5.28
CA ALA A 114 -2.05 -13.29 -4.29
C ALA A 114 -3.33 -12.51 -3.95
N ASN A 115 -3.21 -11.22 -3.67
CA ASN A 115 -4.36 -10.34 -3.38
C ASN A 115 -5.28 -10.18 -4.62
N ALA A 116 -4.71 -10.08 -5.82
CA ALA A 116 -5.49 -10.04 -7.05
C ALA A 116 -6.25 -11.37 -7.30
N LYS A 117 -5.64 -12.53 -7.01
CA LYS A 117 -6.34 -13.82 -7.06
C LYS A 117 -7.44 -13.92 -6.02
N SER A 118 -7.22 -13.44 -4.80
CA SER A 118 -8.24 -13.35 -3.74
C SER A 118 -9.44 -12.51 -4.21
N LEU A 119 -9.18 -11.33 -4.81
CA LEU A 119 -10.20 -10.44 -5.37
C LEU A 119 -11.15 -11.16 -6.34
N LEU A 120 -10.64 -12.06 -7.18
CA LEU A 120 -11.47 -12.82 -8.13
C LEU A 120 -12.47 -13.76 -7.45
N LEU A 121 -12.17 -14.22 -6.24
CA LEU A 121 -13.00 -15.13 -5.46
C LEU A 121 -14.05 -14.41 -4.62
N GLN A 122 -13.95 -13.09 -4.47
CA GLN A 122 -14.83 -12.35 -3.59
C GLN A 122 -16.29 -12.32 -4.09
N PRO A 123 -17.27 -12.48 -3.17
CA PRO A 123 -18.67 -12.60 -3.52
C PRO A 123 -19.33 -11.25 -3.89
N ASN A 124 -18.77 -10.12 -3.44
CA ASN A 124 -19.34 -8.80 -3.62
C ASN A 124 -18.28 -7.71 -3.74
N ILE A 125 -18.70 -6.52 -4.16
CA ILE A 125 -17.81 -5.40 -4.43
C ILE A 125 -17.08 -4.90 -3.17
N THR A 126 -17.70 -5.00 -1.99
CA THR A 126 -17.10 -4.53 -0.74
C THR A 126 -15.87 -5.36 -0.38
N GLU A 127 -15.99 -6.69 -0.47
CA GLU A 127 -14.85 -7.59 -0.23
C GLU A 127 -13.79 -7.47 -1.34
N MET A 128 -14.22 -7.32 -2.60
CA MET A 128 -13.29 -7.05 -3.71
C MET A 128 -12.47 -5.77 -3.48
N ARG A 129 -13.08 -4.70 -2.95
CA ARG A 129 -12.39 -3.44 -2.64
C ARG A 129 -11.36 -3.58 -1.52
N LYS A 130 -11.59 -4.47 -0.55
CA LYS A 130 -10.58 -4.78 0.48
C LYS A 130 -9.34 -5.44 -0.13
N ASP A 131 -9.52 -6.43 -0.98
CA ASP A 131 -8.40 -7.06 -1.67
C ASP A 131 -7.72 -6.09 -2.65
N PHE A 132 -8.48 -5.23 -3.33
CA PHE A 132 -7.93 -4.15 -4.14
C PHE A 132 -7.07 -3.18 -3.33
N SER A 133 -7.46 -2.86 -2.10
CA SER A 133 -6.63 -2.07 -1.18
C SER A 133 -5.29 -2.76 -0.91
N MET A 134 -5.31 -4.08 -0.65
CA MET A 134 -4.08 -4.85 -0.43
C MET A 134 -3.20 -4.94 -1.68
N VAL A 135 -3.79 -5.00 -2.88
CA VAL A 135 -3.03 -4.85 -4.13
C VAL A 135 -2.31 -3.52 -4.17
N ASN A 136 -2.97 -2.41 -3.82
CA ASN A 136 -2.38 -1.07 -3.83
C ASN A 136 -1.22 -0.93 -2.85
N GLU A 137 -1.37 -1.45 -1.62
CA GLU A 137 -0.33 -1.39 -0.58
C GLU A 137 0.96 -2.13 -0.97
N ASN A 138 0.86 -3.10 -1.87
CA ASN A 138 2.03 -3.81 -2.40
C ASN A 138 2.53 -3.20 -3.72
N LEU A 139 1.63 -2.72 -4.58
CA LEU A 139 1.98 -2.22 -5.92
C LEU A 139 2.71 -0.87 -5.85
N TYR A 140 2.30 0.03 -4.96
CA TYR A 140 2.94 1.35 -4.89
C TYR A 140 4.40 1.28 -4.43
N PRO A 141 4.77 0.58 -3.33
CA PRO A 141 6.16 0.37 -2.96
C PRO A 141 6.97 -0.36 -4.04
N PHE A 142 6.36 -1.36 -4.69
CA PHE A 142 6.98 -2.06 -5.82
C PHE A 142 7.37 -1.10 -6.94
N LEU A 143 6.47 -0.21 -7.37
CA LEU A 143 6.75 0.80 -8.41
C LEU A 143 7.86 1.77 -7.99
N LYS A 144 7.91 2.14 -6.70
CA LYS A 144 9.00 2.98 -6.17
C LYS A 144 10.35 2.25 -6.19
N ALA A 145 10.36 1.01 -5.74
CA ALA A 145 11.57 0.20 -5.65
C ALA A 145 12.19 -0.07 -7.01
N ILE A 146 11.38 -0.40 -8.04
CA ILE A 146 11.85 -0.59 -9.41
C ILE A 146 12.15 0.74 -10.13
N ASN A 147 12.04 1.89 -9.47
CA ASN A 147 12.22 3.20 -10.11
C ASN A 147 11.38 3.34 -11.41
N TYR A 148 10.08 3.13 -11.28
CA TYR A 148 9.11 3.13 -12.38
C TYR A 148 9.33 4.30 -13.35
N LYS A 149 9.47 4.02 -14.64
CA LYS A 149 9.78 4.99 -15.71
C LYS A 149 8.58 5.33 -16.62
N GLY A 150 7.42 4.79 -16.33
CA GLY A 150 6.19 5.10 -17.07
C GLY A 150 5.60 6.47 -16.75
N PRO A 151 4.38 6.74 -17.23
CA PRO A 151 3.67 7.99 -16.96
C PRO A 151 3.54 8.29 -15.47
N LYS A 152 3.52 9.57 -15.13
CA LYS A 152 3.35 10.02 -13.75
C LYS A 152 2.12 9.37 -13.10
N VAL A 153 2.31 8.85 -11.90
CA VAL A 153 1.23 8.29 -11.07
C VAL A 153 1.16 8.98 -9.72
N TYR A 154 -0.05 9.01 -9.16
CA TYR A 154 -0.39 9.68 -7.91
C TYR A 154 -0.82 8.64 -6.90
N TRP A 155 -0.23 8.68 -5.69
CA TRP A 155 -0.69 7.93 -4.54
C TRP A 155 -1.77 8.74 -3.83
N GLN A 156 -2.99 8.28 -3.93
CA GLN A 156 -4.17 8.94 -3.40
C GLN A 156 -4.73 8.15 -2.23
N ASN A 157 -5.33 8.85 -1.25
CA ASN A 157 -5.84 8.28 -0.02
C ASN A 157 -7.25 8.81 0.26
N CYS A 158 -8.14 7.98 0.78
CA CYS A 158 -9.39 8.39 1.40
C CYS A 158 -9.39 7.93 2.87
N PRO A 159 -9.52 8.86 3.85
CA PRO A 159 -9.45 8.51 5.27
C PRO A 159 -10.64 7.70 5.77
N MET A 160 -11.69 7.54 4.97
CA MET A 160 -12.91 6.82 5.32
C MET A 160 -13.37 5.84 4.23
N ALA A 161 -12.43 5.27 3.48
CA ALA A 161 -12.71 4.36 2.37
C ALA A 161 -13.58 3.14 2.76
N PHE A 162 -13.44 2.67 4.00
CA PHE A 162 -14.19 1.55 4.58
C PHE A 162 -14.95 1.92 5.86
N GLY A 163 -15.30 3.19 6.00
CA GLY A 163 -15.94 3.76 7.18
C GLY A 163 -15.02 4.67 7.97
N GLU A 164 -15.54 5.31 8.99
CA GLU A 164 -14.82 6.28 9.81
C GLU A 164 -13.52 5.69 10.37
N GLY A 165 -12.40 6.38 10.16
CA GLY A 165 -11.07 5.96 10.60
C GLY A 165 -10.49 4.74 9.88
N LYS A 166 -11.14 4.24 8.82
CA LYS A 166 -10.67 3.11 8.02
C LYS A 166 -10.28 3.59 6.63
N GLU A 167 -9.06 4.07 6.54
CA GLU A 167 -8.49 4.61 5.31
C GLU A 167 -8.12 3.53 4.29
N ALA A 168 -8.02 3.94 3.03
CA ALA A 168 -7.37 3.14 2.00
C ALA A 168 -6.75 4.03 0.92
N ASN A 169 -5.74 3.45 0.28
CA ASN A 169 -4.96 4.11 -0.74
C ASN A 169 -5.21 3.50 -2.12
N TRP A 170 -4.96 4.27 -3.16
CA TRP A 170 -4.94 3.77 -4.54
C TRP A 170 -3.96 4.55 -5.41
N ILE A 171 -3.55 3.95 -6.52
CA ILE A 171 -2.72 4.61 -7.52
C ILE A 171 -3.63 5.21 -8.59
N SER A 172 -3.41 6.46 -8.95
CA SER A 172 -4.12 7.14 -10.02
C SER A 172 -3.17 7.63 -11.11
N ASN A 173 -3.62 7.56 -12.35
CA ASN A 173 -2.95 8.15 -13.49
C ASN A 173 -3.36 9.62 -13.74
N THR A 174 -4.23 10.16 -12.91
CA THR A 174 -4.67 11.55 -12.95
C THR A 174 -4.54 12.20 -11.57
N LYS A 175 -4.35 13.51 -11.56
CA LYS A 175 -4.32 14.31 -10.34
C LYS A 175 -5.71 14.39 -9.68
N GLU A 176 -6.76 14.22 -10.46
CA GLU A 176 -8.13 14.26 -9.97
C GLU A 176 -8.37 13.11 -9.00
N ILE A 177 -9.04 13.43 -7.88
CA ILE A 177 -9.47 12.43 -6.91
C ILE A 177 -10.76 11.78 -7.44
N VAL A 178 -10.66 10.51 -7.83
CA VAL A 178 -11.80 9.69 -8.23
C VAL A 178 -11.71 8.37 -7.46
N ASN A 179 -12.47 8.30 -6.39
CA ASN A 179 -12.36 7.28 -5.35
C ASN A 179 -12.92 5.92 -5.80
N PRO A 180 -12.10 4.86 -5.89
CA PRO A 180 -12.58 3.53 -6.30
C PRO A 180 -13.30 2.78 -5.18
N TYR A 181 -13.12 3.18 -3.91
CA TYR A 181 -13.73 2.51 -2.76
C TYR A 181 -15.18 2.96 -2.54
N LEU A 182 -15.44 4.25 -2.69
CA LEU A 182 -16.77 4.81 -2.55
C LEU A 182 -17.48 4.83 -3.90
N GLY A 183 -16.78 5.23 -4.97
CA GLY A 183 -17.29 5.14 -6.34
C GLY A 183 -18.52 6.00 -6.60
N LYS A 184 -19.15 5.78 -7.77
CA LYS A 184 -20.35 6.50 -8.19
C LYS A 184 -21.63 5.91 -7.62
N ASN A 185 -21.64 4.63 -7.31
CA ASN A 185 -22.83 3.84 -6.98
C ASN A 185 -22.76 3.27 -5.55
N HIS A 186 -22.17 4.03 -4.59
CA HIS A 186 -22.12 3.56 -3.20
C HIS A 186 -23.54 3.43 -2.62
N PRO A 187 -23.86 2.33 -1.88
CA PRO A 187 -25.22 2.12 -1.37
C PRO A 187 -25.75 3.30 -0.53
N GLU A 188 -24.89 3.86 0.33
CA GLU A 188 -25.23 4.95 1.25
C GLU A 188 -24.97 6.33 0.62
N PHE A 189 -23.75 6.56 0.15
CA PHE A 189 -23.30 7.89 -0.27
C PHE A 189 -23.58 8.21 -1.74
N LYS A 190 -24.00 7.22 -2.56
CA LYS A 190 -24.14 7.37 -4.01
C LYS A 190 -22.85 7.95 -4.60
N SER A 191 -22.91 9.06 -5.33
CA SER A 191 -21.74 9.75 -5.89
C SER A 191 -21.20 10.89 -5.02
N SER A 192 -21.83 11.19 -3.86
CA SER A 192 -21.46 12.38 -3.06
C SER A 192 -20.03 12.29 -2.50
N MET A 193 -19.49 11.08 -2.33
CA MET A 193 -18.14 10.84 -1.81
C MET A 193 -17.15 10.41 -2.91
N LEU A 194 -17.51 10.56 -4.18
CA LEU A 194 -16.65 10.21 -5.32
C LEU A 194 -15.30 10.92 -5.27
N HIS A 195 -15.28 12.15 -4.81
CA HIS A 195 -14.06 12.97 -4.71
C HIS A 195 -13.48 13.03 -3.29
N CYS A 196 -13.87 12.08 -2.41
CA CYS A 196 -13.28 11.94 -1.09
C CYS A 196 -11.85 11.43 -1.21
N GLY A 197 -10.91 12.23 -0.73
CA GLY A 197 -9.50 11.86 -0.68
C GLY A 197 -8.55 13.01 -0.94
N GLU A 198 -7.26 12.67 -0.88
CA GLU A 198 -6.15 13.61 -1.13
C GLU A 198 -4.97 12.87 -1.79
N ILE A 199 -4.03 13.64 -2.33
CA ILE A 199 -2.77 13.11 -2.85
C ILE A 199 -1.75 13.06 -1.71
N LYS A 200 -1.21 11.88 -1.45
CA LYS A 200 -0.17 11.67 -0.42
C LYS A 200 1.25 11.71 -1.01
N ASP A 201 1.42 11.19 -2.24
CA ASP A 201 2.74 11.08 -2.88
C ASP A 201 2.60 10.96 -4.40
N THR A 202 3.71 11.02 -5.13
CA THR A 202 3.75 10.82 -6.58
C THR A 202 4.99 10.05 -6.99
N ILE A 203 4.86 9.24 -8.05
CA ILE A 203 5.99 8.68 -8.78
C ILE A 203 6.01 9.34 -10.16
N GLN A 204 7.15 9.89 -10.51
CA GLN A 204 7.40 10.51 -11.81
C GLN A 204 8.76 10.05 -12.30
N ALA A 205 8.84 9.61 -13.56
CA ALA A 205 10.11 9.30 -14.20
C ALA A 205 11.05 10.53 -14.14
N GLN A 206 12.25 10.29 -13.63
CA GLN A 206 13.35 11.26 -13.61
C GLN A 206 14.16 11.16 -14.91
#